data_5728a9536932ecea0d5d64c0140fa273
#
_entry.id   5728a9536932ecea0d5d64c0140fa273
#
_cell.length_a   1.000
_cell.length_b   1.000
_cell.length_c   1.000
_cell.angle_alpha   90.00
_cell.angle_beta   90.00
_cell.angle_gamma   90.00
#
_symmetry.space_group_name_H-M   'P 1'
#
loop_
_entity.id
_entity.type
_entity.pdbx_description
1 polymer ?
#
loop_
_entity_poly.entity_id
_entity_poly.type
_entity_poly.pdbx_seq_one_letter_code
_entity_poly.pdbx_strand_id
1 'polypeptide(L)' 'MKWIMADNQWINTERIDTITFHWNEISIKTATSTITVITDKTDVIKKELWEFFSARHSDWTIFNIADYQ' A
#
# COMPACT_ATOMS: atom_id res chain seq x y z
N MET A 1 -6.77 13.42 0.39
CA MET A 1 -6.00 12.62 -0.57
C MET A 1 -5.03 11.73 0.18
N LYS A 2 -4.97 10.46 -0.19
CA LYS A 2 -4.11 9.51 0.49
C LYS A 2 -3.03 8.99 -0.45
N TRP A 3 -1.86 8.70 0.11
CA TRP A 3 -0.69 8.25 -0.62
C TRP A 3 -0.10 7.01 0.02
N ILE A 4 0.40 6.10 -0.81
CA ILE A 4 1.18 4.95 -0.36
C ILE A 4 2.60 5.15 -0.87
N MET A 5 3.57 4.98 0.02
CA MET A 5 4.97 4.97 -0.36
C MET A 5 5.45 3.54 -0.39
N ALA A 6 5.91 3.08 -1.55
CA ALA A 6 6.40 1.72 -1.76
C ALA A 6 7.52 1.76 -2.77
N ASP A 7 8.60 1.01 -2.51
CA ASP A 7 9.75 0.90 -3.41
C ASP A 7 10.26 2.29 -3.85
N ASN A 8 10.38 3.20 -2.89
CA ASN A 8 10.81 4.59 -3.10
C ASN A 8 9.92 5.38 -4.06
N GLN A 9 8.69 4.95 -4.23
CA GLN A 9 7.73 5.64 -5.09
C GLN A 9 6.52 6.08 -4.29
N TRP A 10 6.00 7.24 -4.63
CA TRP A 10 4.75 7.76 -4.06
C TRP A 10 3.62 7.40 -5.00
N ILE A 11 2.59 6.74 -4.46
CA ILE A 11 1.45 6.30 -5.25
C ILE A 11 0.21 6.97 -4.70
N ASN A 12 -0.48 7.71 -5.56
CA ASN A 12 -1.79 8.25 -5.22
C ASN A 12 -2.80 7.11 -5.17
N THR A 13 -3.47 6.93 -4.04
CA THR A 13 -4.40 5.80 -3.87
C THR A 13 -5.54 5.82 -4.88
N GLU A 14 -5.89 6.99 -5.39
CA GLU A 14 -6.96 7.11 -6.41
C GLU A 14 -6.55 6.53 -7.75
N ARG A 15 -5.26 6.31 -7.98
CA ARG A 15 -4.75 5.74 -9.23
C ARG A 15 -4.50 4.24 -9.15
N ILE A 16 -4.74 3.65 -7.99
CA ILE A 16 -4.53 2.22 -7.80
C ILE A 16 -5.74 1.45 -8.29
N ASP A 17 -5.51 0.52 -9.21
CA ASP A 17 -6.57 -0.36 -9.70
C ASP A 17 -6.76 -1.55 -8.75
N THR A 18 -5.66 -2.20 -8.38
CA THR A 18 -5.70 -3.39 -7.53
C THR A 18 -4.48 -3.46 -6.62
N ILE A 19 -4.68 -4.03 -5.44
CA ILE A 19 -3.57 -4.42 -4.56
C ILE A 19 -3.76 -5.90 -4.29
N THR A 20 -2.75 -6.70 -4.63
CA THR A 20 -2.78 -8.15 -4.45
C THR A 20 -1.79 -8.55 -3.37
N PHE A 21 -2.23 -9.38 -2.44
CA PHE A 21 -1.41 -9.84 -1.33
C PHE A 21 -1.12 -11.33 -1.49
N HIS A 22 0.17 -11.66 -1.61
CA HIS A 22 0.65 -13.03 -1.60
C HIS A 22 1.40 -13.27 -0.29
N TRP A 23 1.79 -14.50 -0.01
CA TRP A 23 2.41 -14.83 1.27
C TRP A 23 3.74 -14.08 1.52
N ASN A 24 4.45 -13.71 0.46
CA ASN A 24 5.74 -13.01 0.58
C ASN A 24 5.84 -11.77 -0.30
N GLU A 25 4.70 -11.28 -0.80
CA GLU A 25 4.74 -10.27 -1.83
C GLU A 25 3.45 -9.45 -1.85
N ILE A 26 3.59 -8.16 -2.08
CA ILE A 26 2.46 -7.26 -2.29
C ILE A 26 2.63 -6.62 -3.65
N SER A 27 1.62 -6.73 -4.50
CA SER A 27 1.63 -6.10 -5.83
C SER A 27 0.60 -4.99 -5.87
N ILE A 28 1.04 -3.80 -6.25
CA ILE A 28 0.18 -2.64 -6.41
C ILE A 28 0.13 -2.31 -7.89
N LYS A 29 -1.05 -2.46 -8.47
CA LYS A 29 -1.24 -2.23 -9.91
C LYS A 29 -1.94 -0.91 -10.14
N THR A 30 -1.36 -0.10 -11.02
CA THR A 30 -1.96 1.13 -11.52
C THR A 30 -2.19 0.99 -13.02
N ALA A 31 -2.77 1.99 -13.64
CA ALA A 31 -3.06 1.95 -15.09
C ALA A 31 -1.78 1.84 -15.94
N THR A 32 -0.65 2.31 -15.44
CA THR A 32 0.58 2.41 -16.23
C THR A 32 1.72 1.53 -15.71
N SER A 33 1.62 0.98 -14.51
CA SER A 33 2.73 0.22 -13.93
C SER A 33 2.26 -0.72 -12.85
N THR A 34 3.16 -1.63 -12.46
CA THR A 34 2.95 -2.51 -11.32
C THR A 34 4.17 -2.37 -10.40
N ILE A 35 3.90 -2.14 -9.12
CA ILE A 35 4.94 -2.02 -8.12
C ILE A 35 4.85 -3.25 -7.22
N THR A 36 5.95 -3.98 -7.09
CA THR A 36 6.01 -5.19 -6.29
C THR A 36 6.92 -4.98 -5.08
N VAL A 37 6.41 -5.31 -3.90
CA VAL A 37 7.16 -5.23 -2.66
C VAL A 37 7.32 -6.65 -2.11
N ILE A 38 8.56 -7.06 -1.87
CA ILE A 38 8.86 -8.35 -1.27
C ILE A 38 8.96 -8.19 0.24
N THR A 39 8.13 -8.91 0.97
CA THR A 39 8.09 -8.81 2.42
C THR A 39 7.48 -10.08 3.01
N ASP A 40 7.91 -10.45 4.21
CA ASP A 40 7.30 -11.54 4.97
C ASP A 40 6.20 -11.03 5.92
N LYS A 41 5.87 -9.75 5.84
CA LYS A 41 4.89 -9.10 6.72
C LYS A 41 3.58 -8.79 5.99
N THR A 42 3.22 -9.57 4.97
CA THR A 42 2.05 -9.29 4.16
C THR A 42 0.76 -9.23 4.97
N ASP A 43 0.60 -10.11 5.95
CA ASP A 43 -0.61 -10.12 6.78
C ASP A 43 -0.75 -8.85 7.61
N VAL A 44 0.35 -8.40 8.20
CA VAL A 44 0.37 -7.18 8.99
C VAL A 44 0.07 -5.97 8.12
N ILE A 45 0.74 -5.89 6.97
CA ILE A 45 0.58 -4.77 6.04
C ILE A 45 -0.84 -4.74 5.47
N LYS A 46 -1.39 -5.90 5.15
CA LYS A 46 -2.77 -6.00 4.66
C LYS A 46 -3.75 -5.42 5.68
N LYS A 47 -3.62 -5.81 6.93
CA LYS A 47 -4.48 -5.31 8.00
C LYS A 47 -4.34 -3.81 8.17
N GLU A 48 -3.11 -3.31 8.20
CA GLU A 48 -2.86 -1.89 8.38
C GLU A 48 -3.33 -1.06 7.19
N LEU A 49 -3.17 -1.59 5.97
CA LEU A 49 -3.70 -0.92 4.78
C LEU A 49 -5.22 -0.85 4.80
N TRP A 50 -5.87 -1.91 5.25
CA TRP A 50 -7.32 -1.91 5.39
C TRP A 50 -7.76 -0.79 6.32
N GLU A 51 -7.10 -0.66 7.47
CA GLU A 51 -7.40 0.40 8.43
C GLU A 51 -7.10 1.78 7.85
N PHE A 52 -6.01 1.90 7.10
CA PHE A 52 -5.64 3.15 6.43
C PHE A 52 -6.71 3.60 5.43
N PHE A 53 -7.19 2.69 4.59
CA PHE A 53 -8.24 3.01 3.63
C PHE A 53 -9.58 3.28 4.29
N SER A 54 -9.85 2.63 5.41
CA SER A 54 -11.12 2.79 6.14
C SER A 54 -11.13 4.00 7.06
N ALA A 55 -9.96 4.57 7.37
CA ALA A 55 -9.86 5.71 8.27
C ALA A 55 -10.52 6.94 7.64
N ARG A 56 -11.47 7.51 8.35
CA ARG A 56 -12.19 8.70 7.90
C ARG A 56 -11.55 9.99 8.39
N HIS A 57 -10.58 9.89 9.27
CA HIS A 57 -9.87 11.03 9.80
C HIS A 57 -8.79 11.46 8.82
N SER A 58 -8.72 12.73 8.57
CA SER A 58 -7.82 13.31 7.57
C SER A 58 -6.34 13.28 7.96
N ASP A 59 -6.04 12.95 9.21
CA ASP A 59 -4.66 13.02 9.70
C ASP A 59 -3.77 11.91 9.13
N TRP A 60 -4.35 10.77 8.79
CA TRP A 60 -3.58 9.65 8.24
C TRP A 60 -3.66 9.67 6.72
N THR A 61 -2.73 10.38 6.11
CA THR A 61 -2.72 10.61 4.66
C THR A 61 -1.62 9.86 3.93
N ILE A 62 -0.64 9.32 4.65
CA ILE A 62 0.51 8.63 4.05
C ILE A 62 0.69 7.28 4.73
N PHE A 63 0.81 6.23 3.92
CA PHE A 63 1.14 4.89 4.39
C PHE A 63 2.49 4.49 3.79
N ASN A 64 3.49 4.35 4.63
CA ASN A 64 4.81 3.92 4.18
C ASN A 64 4.98 2.44 4.46
N ILE A 65 4.98 1.62 3.41
CA ILE A 65 5.11 0.16 3.56
C ILE A 65 6.42 -0.22 4.26
N ALA A 66 7.48 0.54 4.04
CA ALA A 66 8.77 0.25 4.66
C ALA A 66 8.72 0.28 6.19
N ASP A 67 7.80 1.04 6.78
CA ASP A 67 7.67 1.11 8.24
C ASP A 67 7.18 -0.21 8.84
N TYR A 68 6.60 -1.08 8.03
CA TYR A 68 6.03 -2.36 8.47
C TYR A 68 6.91 -3.56 8.08
N GLN A 69 7.98 -3.31 7.37
CA GLN A 69 8.95 -4.34 7.00
C GLN A 69 10.02 -4.51 8.10
#